data_2a5eaf179e2d53556b968554dd9f70e1
#
_entry.id   2a5eaf179e2d53556b968554dd9f70e1
#
_cell.length_a   1.000
_cell.length_b   1.000
_cell.length_c   1.000
_cell.angle_alpha   90.00
_cell.angle_beta   90.00
_cell.angle_gamma   90.00
#
_symmetry.space_group_name_H-M   'P 1'
#
loop_
_entity.id
_entity.type
_entity.pdbx_description
1 polymer ?
#
loop_
_entity_poly.entity_id
_entity_poly.type
_entity_poly.pdbx_seq_one_letter_code
_entity_poly.pdbx_strand_id
1 'polypeptide(L)'
;LNLIRHIPFLRAVFTHSITAFGGPQGHLGMMMKTFVHQRKDVTEEELLDYNGFCQMLPGASSTQVLTLIGYKRGGVLLSILTLIIWILPASLLMSSLSFLLYYFDKIQNPATFFRFIQPMAIGFIAYSALRTYKVAVNNTITRVIVLIAAIATFLAFKTPWIFPILIVCAGIATNFSDKRIPQKGNPPKQVKWGNLLIFLVLFGITGYLSETATKQNWENRKVYNLFENNYRFGSLVFGGGDVLIPLMYEQYVTRPQSKRILENRRDVLKIDREAFLTGSGIVRAIPGPVFSIGAFTGGMVLKEMGTEKQVLGCMIGVIGIFLPSALLVLFFFPVWHNLKKYAVIFRSLEGIRASVVGIMAGSVLYLLNDHILPELGSQHWSIFWDLGIVIATLMVLRLNRVPAPFIVIGCLLLGAIA
;
A
#
# COMPACT_ATOMS: atom_id res chain seq x y z
N LEU A 1 28.77 -10.93 -11.15
CA LEU A 1 27.51 -11.46 -11.68
C LEU A 1 27.60 -11.48 -13.20
N ASN A 2 27.50 -12.66 -13.82
CA ASN A 2 27.36 -12.71 -15.29
C ASN A 2 25.89 -12.37 -15.64
N LEU A 3 25.58 -11.09 -15.84
CA LEU A 3 24.23 -10.58 -16.09
C LEU A 3 23.55 -11.26 -17.29
N ILE A 4 24.33 -11.65 -18.29
CA ILE A 4 23.83 -12.32 -19.52
C ILE A 4 23.06 -13.60 -19.17
N ARG A 5 23.54 -14.37 -18.20
CA ARG A 5 22.89 -15.61 -17.73
C ARG A 5 21.50 -15.34 -17.10
N HIS A 6 21.25 -14.13 -16.61
CA HIS A 6 20.02 -13.76 -15.91
C HIS A 6 19.00 -13.03 -16.80
N ILE A 7 19.35 -12.69 -18.05
CA ILE A 7 18.44 -12.03 -19.00
C ILE A 7 17.10 -12.77 -19.15
N PRO A 8 17.05 -14.12 -19.32
CA PRO A 8 15.77 -14.82 -19.44
C PRO A 8 14.89 -14.72 -18.19
N PHE A 9 15.51 -14.61 -17.00
CA PHE A 9 14.79 -14.37 -15.75
C PHE A 9 14.25 -12.93 -15.68
N LEU A 10 15.08 -11.93 -15.98
CA LEU A 10 14.66 -10.52 -15.96
C LEU A 10 13.56 -10.24 -17.00
N ARG A 11 13.62 -10.89 -18.16
CA ARG A 11 12.53 -10.83 -19.15
C ARG A 11 11.22 -11.41 -18.61
N ALA A 12 11.28 -12.52 -17.87
CA ALA A 12 10.10 -13.10 -17.24
C ALA A 12 9.55 -12.17 -16.13
N VAL A 13 10.42 -11.51 -15.35
CA VAL A 13 10.01 -10.48 -14.38
C VAL A 13 9.32 -9.32 -15.09
N PHE A 14 9.86 -8.84 -16.19
CA PHE A 14 9.25 -7.75 -16.97
C PHE A 14 7.88 -8.17 -17.53
N THR A 15 7.76 -9.35 -18.12
CA THR A 15 6.46 -9.86 -18.59
C THR A 15 5.47 -9.96 -17.43
N HIS A 16 5.93 -10.45 -16.27
CA HIS A 16 5.11 -10.51 -15.06
C HIS A 16 4.65 -9.10 -14.60
N SER A 17 5.53 -8.09 -14.67
CA SER A 17 5.19 -6.72 -14.22
C SER A 17 4.10 -6.04 -15.05
N ILE A 18 3.96 -6.41 -16.34
CA ILE A 18 2.93 -5.84 -17.23
C ILE A 18 1.67 -6.71 -17.34
N THR A 19 1.68 -7.92 -16.77
CA THR A 19 0.54 -8.86 -16.86
C THR A 19 -0.07 -9.21 -15.50
N ALA A 20 0.60 -8.88 -14.39
CA ALA A 20 0.14 -9.27 -13.06
C ALA A 20 -0.90 -8.27 -12.51
N PHE A 21 -2.15 -8.69 -12.54
CA PHE A 21 -3.31 -7.98 -11.98
C PHE A 21 -3.85 -8.68 -10.73
N GLY A 22 -4.74 -8.00 -10.00
CA GLY A 22 -5.51 -8.61 -8.92
C GLY A 22 -4.85 -8.56 -7.54
N GLY A 23 -3.89 -7.66 -7.35
CA GLY A 23 -3.25 -7.41 -6.06
C GLY A 23 -2.40 -8.58 -5.55
N PRO A 24 -2.03 -8.60 -4.24
CA PRO A 24 -1.02 -9.54 -3.74
C PRO A 24 -1.31 -11.02 -4.02
N GLN A 25 -2.59 -11.43 -4.00
CA GLN A 25 -2.94 -12.84 -4.25
C GLN A 25 -2.98 -13.19 -5.74
N GLY A 26 -3.46 -12.26 -6.59
CA GLY A 26 -3.36 -12.42 -8.04
C GLY A 26 -1.89 -12.53 -8.48
N HIS A 27 -1.04 -11.67 -7.91
CA HIS A 27 0.40 -11.73 -8.13
C HIS A 27 1.02 -13.08 -7.70
N LEU A 28 0.63 -13.59 -6.52
CA LEU A 28 1.13 -14.88 -6.03
C LEU A 28 0.74 -16.03 -6.96
N GLY A 29 -0.53 -16.06 -7.42
CA GLY A 29 -1.00 -17.07 -8.37
C GLY A 29 -0.23 -17.02 -9.69
N MET A 30 0.04 -15.83 -10.21
CA MET A 30 0.86 -15.66 -11.42
C MET A 30 2.34 -16.00 -11.17
N MET A 31 2.91 -15.68 -10.00
CA MET A 31 4.25 -16.10 -9.62
C MET A 31 4.35 -17.62 -9.55
N MET A 32 3.36 -18.31 -8.99
CA MET A 32 3.26 -19.77 -8.98
C MET A 32 3.34 -20.33 -10.40
N LYS A 33 2.53 -19.80 -11.32
CA LYS A 33 2.54 -20.22 -12.72
C LYS A 33 3.89 -19.99 -13.38
N THR A 34 4.46 -18.77 -13.25
CA THR A 34 5.64 -18.35 -14.00
C THR A 34 6.93 -18.91 -13.39
N PHE A 35 7.16 -18.68 -12.08
CA PHE A 35 8.47 -18.95 -11.46
C PHE A 35 8.56 -20.33 -10.82
N VAL A 36 7.43 -21.00 -10.52
CA VAL A 36 7.42 -22.38 -10.03
C VAL A 36 7.20 -23.36 -11.19
N HIS A 37 6.06 -23.29 -11.87
CA HIS A 37 5.69 -24.33 -12.85
C HIS A 37 6.44 -24.19 -14.16
N GLN A 38 6.53 -22.99 -14.76
CA GLN A 38 7.14 -22.80 -16.07
C GLN A 38 8.66 -22.71 -16.01
N ARG A 39 9.22 -21.93 -15.08
CA ARG A 39 10.65 -21.63 -15.02
C ARG A 39 11.42 -22.44 -13.99
N LYS A 40 10.76 -22.94 -12.96
CA LYS A 40 11.37 -23.69 -11.86
C LYS A 40 12.49 -22.91 -11.14
N ASP A 41 12.29 -21.60 -10.99
CA ASP A 41 13.23 -20.72 -10.29
C ASP A 41 13.18 -20.94 -8.77
N VAL A 42 12.00 -21.28 -8.25
CA VAL A 42 11.71 -21.65 -6.86
C VAL A 42 10.75 -22.84 -6.83
N THR A 43 10.71 -23.57 -5.71
CA THR A 43 9.69 -24.60 -5.48
C THR A 43 8.38 -23.96 -4.98
N GLU A 44 7.28 -24.70 -5.02
CA GLU A 44 6.00 -24.25 -4.47
C GLU A 44 6.11 -23.95 -2.97
N GLU A 45 6.76 -24.85 -2.21
CA GLU A 45 6.98 -24.68 -0.78
C GLU A 45 7.79 -23.41 -0.48
N GLU A 46 8.86 -23.15 -1.22
CA GLU A 46 9.68 -21.94 -1.07
C GLU A 46 8.87 -20.67 -1.38
N LEU A 47 8.06 -20.66 -2.44
CA LEU A 47 7.24 -19.51 -2.78
C LEU A 47 6.20 -19.22 -1.70
N LEU A 48 5.57 -20.26 -1.14
CA LEU A 48 4.61 -20.11 -0.04
C LEU A 48 5.31 -19.65 1.25
N ASP A 49 6.51 -20.16 1.56
CA ASP A 49 7.30 -19.70 2.73
C ASP A 49 7.71 -18.22 2.56
N TYR A 50 8.16 -17.82 1.36
CA TYR A 50 8.46 -16.40 1.07
C TYR A 50 7.24 -15.52 1.23
N ASN A 51 6.09 -15.96 0.70
CA ASN A 51 4.86 -15.20 0.84
C ASN A 51 4.42 -15.07 2.30
N GLY A 52 4.48 -16.16 3.06
CA GLY A 52 4.19 -16.17 4.49
C GLY A 52 5.09 -15.19 5.25
N PHE A 53 6.39 -15.21 4.96
CA PHE A 53 7.36 -14.28 5.53
C PHE A 53 7.07 -12.82 5.17
N CYS A 54 6.89 -12.51 3.88
CA CYS A 54 6.66 -11.14 3.44
C CYS A 54 5.33 -10.56 3.95
N GLN A 55 4.33 -11.39 4.23
CA GLN A 55 3.10 -10.95 4.88
C GLN A 55 3.29 -10.54 6.35
N MET A 56 4.41 -10.88 6.95
CA MET A 56 4.77 -10.51 8.33
C MET A 56 5.56 -9.21 8.39
N LEU A 57 6.13 -8.79 7.27
CA LEU A 57 6.87 -7.53 7.17
C LEU A 57 5.96 -6.39 6.73
N PRO A 58 6.26 -5.16 7.14
CA PRO A 58 5.62 -4.00 6.53
C PRO A 58 6.06 -3.83 5.08
N GLY A 59 5.19 -3.22 4.28
CA GLY A 59 5.45 -2.90 2.88
C GLY A 59 4.67 -3.77 1.88
N ALA A 60 5.11 -3.72 0.63
CA ALA A 60 4.46 -4.38 -0.50
C ALA A 60 4.84 -5.88 -0.55
N SER A 61 4.07 -6.76 0.09
CA SER A 61 4.40 -8.19 0.25
C SER A 61 4.69 -8.91 -1.08
N SER A 62 3.88 -8.71 -2.12
CA SER A 62 4.14 -9.31 -3.43
C SER A 62 5.44 -8.82 -4.08
N THR A 63 5.78 -7.55 -3.89
CA THR A 63 7.06 -6.98 -4.33
C THR A 63 8.22 -7.63 -3.58
N GLN A 64 8.08 -7.79 -2.26
CA GLN A 64 9.08 -8.45 -1.43
C GLN A 64 9.30 -9.89 -1.85
N VAL A 65 8.24 -10.66 -2.12
CA VAL A 65 8.34 -12.06 -2.60
C VAL A 65 9.12 -12.13 -3.91
N LEU A 66 8.79 -11.29 -4.89
CA LEU A 66 9.49 -11.31 -6.17
C LEU A 66 10.95 -10.88 -6.03
N THR A 67 11.24 -9.92 -5.14
CA THR A 67 12.59 -9.51 -4.76
C THR A 67 13.40 -10.67 -4.19
N LEU A 68 12.78 -11.54 -3.37
CA LEU A 68 13.42 -12.73 -2.81
C LEU A 68 13.69 -13.81 -3.86
N ILE A 69 12.82 -13.98 -4.86
CA ILE A 69 13.10 -14.88 -5.99
C ILE A 69 14.36 -14.41 -6.73
N GLY A 70 14.48 -13.10 -6.96
CA GLY A 70 15.69 -12.50 -7.53
C GLY A 70 16.93 -12.72 -6.65
N TYR A 71 16.79 -12.54 -5.33
CA TYR A 71 17.87 -12.77 -4.36
C TYR A 71 18.37 -14.23 -4.38
N LYS A 72 17.47 -15.20 -4.37
CA LYS A 72 17.82 -16.62 -4.45
C LYS A 72 18.62 -16.95 -5.73
N ARG A 73 18.26 -16.33 -6.85
CA ARG A 73 18.88 -16.60 -8.14
C ARG A 73 20.25 -15.97 -8.34
N GLY A 74 20.50 -14.80 -7.79
CA GLY A 74 21.73 -14.07 -8.07
C GLY A 74 22.14 -13.04 -7.03
N GLY A 75 21.68 -13.22 -5.77
CA GLY A 75 22.06 -12.36 -4.65
C GLY A 75 21.47 -10.95 -4.72
N VAL A 76 22.08 -10.02 -3.98
CA VAL A 76 21.55 -8.66 -3.78
C VAL A 76 21.39 -7.89 -5.08
N LEU A 77 22.36 -7.96 -5.98
CA LEU A 77 22.31 -7.18 -7.24
C LEU A 77 21.12 -7.61 -8.12
N LEU A 78 20.90 -8.93 -8.30
CA LEU A 78 19.78 -9.42 -9.09
C LEU A 78 18.44 -9.15 -8.39
N SER A 79 18.43 -9.15 -7.08
CA SER A 79 17.27 -8.75 -6.27
C SER A 79 16.84 -7.30 -6.53
N ILE A 80 17.82 -6.37 -6.54
CA ILE A 80 17.58 -4.95 -6.84
C ILE A 80 17.08 -4.76 -8.28
N LEU A 81 17.72 -5.42 -9.26
CA LEU A 81 17.26 -5.37 -10.65
C LEU A 81 15.84 -5.92 -10.81
N THR A 82 15.53 -7.01 -10.11
CA THR A 82 14.18 -7.60 -10.09
C THR A 82 13.16 -6.60 -9.55
N LEU A 83 13.48 -5.93 -8.42
CA LEU A 83 12.63 -4.91 -7.82
C LEU A 83 12.37 -3.77 -8.80
N ILE A 84 13.44 -3.20 -9.39
CA ILE A 84 13.32 -2.07 -10.33
C ILE A 84 12.44 -2.44 -11.52
N ILE A 85 12.69 -3.59 -12.17
CA ILE A 85 11.92 -4.04 -13.34
C ILE A 85 10.44 -4.27 -12.96
N TRP A 86 10.19 -4.80 -11.76
CA TRP A 86 8.83 -5.07 -11.28
C TRP A 86 8.02 -3.81 -11.03
N ILE A 87 8.61 -2.78 -10.41
CA ILE A 87 7.89 -1.57 -10.02
C ILE A 87 7.78 -0.55 -11.15
N LEU A 88 8.70 -0.57 -12.11
CA LEU A 88 8.87 0.49 -13.12
C LEU A 88 7.61 0.70 -13.99
N PRO A 89 6.98 -0.33 -14.60
CA PRO A 89 5.83 -0.10 -15.49
C PRO A 89 4.65 0.55 -14.74
N ALA A 90 4.29 0.02 -13.58
CA ALA A 90 3.21 0.57 -12.76
C ALA A 90 3.52 2.00 -12.27
N SER A 91 4.77 2.26 -11.89
CA SER A 91 5.19 3.59 -11.45
C SER A 91 5.15 4.61 -12.59
N LEU A 92 5.55 4.22 -13.81
CA LEU A 92 5.44 5.08 -14.98
C LEU A 92 3.98 5.40 -15.33
N LEU A 93 3.10 4.41 -15.30
CA LEU A 93 1.66 4.61 -15.55
C LEU A 93 1.04 5.55 -14.51
N MET A 94 1.37 5.37 -13.23
CA MET A 94 0.87 6.23 -12.15
C MET A 94 1.49 7.63 -12.19
N SER A 95 2.74 7.77 -12.60
CA SER A 95 3.35 9.08 -12.88
C SER A 95 2.61 9.78 -14.02
N SER A 96 2.39 9.08 -15.13
CA SER A 96 1.65 9.63 -16.29
C SER A 96 0.24 10.07 -15.90
N LEU A 97 -0.45 9.32 -15.03
CA LEU A 97 -1.75 9.70 -14.52
C LEU A 97 -1.70 11.02 -13.73
N SER A 98 -0.63 11.27 -12.94
CA SER A 98 -0.50 12.54 -12.21
C SER A 98 -0.40 13.76 -13.14
N PHE A 99 0.27 13.61 -14.29
CA PHE A 99 0.33 14.65 -15.33
C PHE A 99 -0.99 14.78 -16.05
N LEU A 100 -1.60 13.65 -16.40
CA LEU A 100 -2.86 13.63 -17.12
C LEU A 100 -3.97 14.36 -16.33
N LEU A 101 -4.16 14.06 -15.06
CA LEU A 101 -5.15 14.72 -14.22
C LEU A 101 -4.85 16.21 -14.06
N TYR A 102 -3.59 16.61 -13.96
CA TYR A 102 -3.21 18.02 -13.89
C TYR A 102 -3.61 18.80 -15.16
N TYR A 103 -3.49 18.17 -16.33
CA TYR A 103 -3.92 18.80 -17.59
C TYR A 103 -5.44 18.78 -17.76
N PHE A 104 -6.11 17.71 -17.34
CA PHE A 104 -7.57 17.63 -17.38
C PHE A 104 -8.25 18.66 -16.48
N ASP A 105 -7.70 18.96 -15.30
CA ASP A 105 -8.21 20.03 -14.42
C ASP A 105 -8.26 21.42 -15.14
N LYS A 106 -7.45 21.61 -16.19
CA LYS A 106 -7.41 22.82 -17.00
C LYS A 106 -8.41 22.84 -18.18
N ILE A 107 -8.93 21.66 -18.58
CA ILE A 107 -9.73 21.50 -19.84
C ILE A 107 -11.17 21.16 -19.48
N GLN A 108 -11.97 21.88 -18.86
CA GLN A 108 -13.43 21.73 -18.62
C GLN A 108 -13.95 20.33 -18.16
N ASN A 109 -14.48 20.28 -16.93
CA ASN A 109 -15.31 19.23 -16.33
C ASN A 109 -14.78 17.76 -16.38
N PRO A 110 -13.61 17.46 -15.82
CA PRO A 110 -13.19 16.07 -15.64
C PRO A 110 -13.98 15.34 -14.53
N ALA A 111 -14.68 16.09 -13.68
CA ALA A 111 -15.39 15.57 -12.52
C ALA A 111 -16.43 14.48 -12.88
N THR A 112 -17.16 14.63 -13.98
CA THR A 112 -18.17 13.67 -14.42
C THR A 112 -17.55 12.36 -14.87
N PHE A 113 -16.46 12.39 -15.64
CA PHE A 113 -15.79 11.19 -16.14
C PHE A 113 -15.25 10.27 -15.03
N PHE A 114 -14.71 10.85 -13.96
CA PHE A 114 -14.13 10.09 -12.84
C PHE A 114 -15.10 9.88 -11.66
N ARG A 115 -16.34 10.36 -11.77
CA ARG A 115 -17.32 10.34 -10.70
C ARG A 115 -17.47 8.97 -10.04
N PHE A 116 -17.62 7.90 -10.81
CA PHE A 116 -17.86 6.55 -10.29
C PHE A 116 -16.58 5.81 -9.88
N ILE A 117 -15.41 6.35 -10.20
CA ILE A 117 -14.12 5.78 -9.72
C ILE A 117 -13.98 5.93 -8.20
N GLN A 118 -14.50 6.99 -7.63
CA GLN A 118 -14.40 7.29 -6.20
C GLN A 118 -15.18 6.27 -5.35
N PRO A 119 -16.49 6.06 -5.53
CA PRO A 119 -17.24 5.04 -4.80
C PRO A 119 -16.74 3.62 -5.11
N MET A 120 -16.31 3.36 -6.34
CA MET A 120 -15.66 2.09 -6.69
C MET A 120 -14.40 1.84 -5.83
N ALA A 121 -13.54 2.85 -5.61
CA ALA A 121 -12.36 2.71 -4.78
C ALA A 121 -12.71 2.31 -3.33
N ILE A 122 -13.79 2.87 -2.77
CA ILE A 122 -14.31 2.48 -1.45
C ILE A 122 -14.77 1.00 -1.47
N GLY A 123 -15.46 0.58 -2.53
CA GLY A 123 -15.86 -0.81 -2.74
C GLY A 123 -14.68 -1.79 -2.78
N PHE A 124 -13.57 -1.41 -3.40
CA PHE A 124 -12.34 -2.20 -3.37
C PHE A 124 -11.76 -2.37 -1.97
N ILE A 125 -11.71 -1.27 -1.16
CA ILE A 125 -11.22 -1.35 0.23
C ILE A 125 -12.14 -2.24 1.06
N ALA A 126 -13.45 -2.10 0.90
CA ALA A 126 -14.44 -2.94 1.59
C ALA A 126 -14.29 -4.42 1.25
N TYR A 127 -14.11 -4.76 -0.02
CA TYR A 127 -13.85 -6.13 -0.46
C TYR A 127 -12.56 -6.68 0.16
N SER A 128 -11.49 -5.88 0.15
CA SER A 128 -10.20 -6.28 0.72
C SER A 128 -10.30 -6.52 2.23
N ALA A 129 -11.06 -5.69 2.96
CA ALA A 129 -11.34 -5.89 4.38
C ALA A 129 -12.06 -7.23 4.62
N LEU A 130 -13.14 -7.51 3.89
CA LEU A 130 -13.89 -8.76 4.00
C LEU A 130 -13.07 -10.01 3.65
N ARG A 131 -12.23 -9.90 2.62
CA ARG A 131 -11.35 -10.99 2.18
C ARG A 131 -10.27 -11.28 3.24
N THR A 132 -9.63 -10.23 3.75
CA THR A 132 -8.57 -10.36 4.75
C THR A 132 -9.15 -10.84 6.09
N TYR A 133 -10.39 -10.43 6.43
CA TYR A 133 -11.10 -10.91 7.63
C TYR A 133 -11.16 -12.43 7.70
N LYS A 134 -11.53 -13.10 6.61
CA LYS A 134 -11.62 -14.57 6.54
C LYS A 134 -10.32 -15.30 6.85
N VAL A 135 -9.17 -14.66 6.58
CA VAL A 135 -7.84 -15.25 6.77
C VAL A 135 -7.24 -14.86 8.12
N ALA A 136 -7.47 -13.62 8.56
CA ALA A 136 -6.81 -13.05 9.72
C ALA A 136 -7.56 -13.24 11.04
N VAL A 137 -8.89 -13.50 11.00
CA VAL A 137 -9.76 -13.50 12.18
C VAL A 137 -10.26 -14.92 12.47
N ASN A 138 -9.59 -15.61 13.39
CA ASN A 138 -9.83 -17.02 13.65
C ASN A 138 -10.30 -17.32 15.09
N ASN A 139 -10.23 -16.36 16.01
CA ASN A 139 -10.58 -16.54 17.42
C ASN A 139 -11.27 -15.30 18.01
N THR A 140 -11.75 -15.40 19.25
CA THR A 140 -12.48 -14.32 19.93
C THR A 140 -11.59 -13.08 20.14
N ILE A 141 -10.30 -13.26 20.46
CA ILE A 141 -9.35 -12.15 20.67
C ILE A 141 -9.21 -11.34 19.39
N THR A 142 -9.00 -12.00 18.23
CA THR A 142 -8.89 -11.32 16.94
C THR A 142 -10.18 -10.63 16.53
N ARG A 143 -11.37 -11.17 16.85
CA ARG A 143 -12.66 -10.51 16.61
C ARG A 143 -12.79 -9.22 17.41
N VAL A 144 -12.42 -9.26 18.69
CA VAL A 144 -12.43 -8.07 19.57
C VAL A 144 -11.45 -7.02 19.05
N ILE A 145 -10.25 -7.42 18.64
CA ILE A 145 -9.24 -6.51 18.06
C ILE A 145 -9.80 -5.83 16.81
N VAL A 146 -10.43 -6.57 15.89
CA VAL A 146 -11.06 -6.00 14.68
C VAL A 146 -12.09 -4.95 15.06
N LEU A 147 -12.98 -5.27 16.00
CA LEU A 147 -14.05 -4.36 16.42
C LEU A 147 -13.48 -3.07 17.03
N ILE A 148 -12.55 -3.20 17.99
CA ILE A 148 -11.91 -2.05 18.63
C ILE A 148 -11.15 -1.22 17.59
N ALA A 149 -10.38 -1.85 16.70
CA ALA A 149 -9.62 -1.16 15.67
C ALA A 149 -10.54 -0.46 14.66
N ALA A 150 -11.68 -1.06 14.28
CA ALA A 150 -12.64 -0.43 13.39
C ALA A 150 -13.28 0.81 14.01
N ILE A 151 -13.76 0.71 15.25
CA ILE A 151 -14.37 1.83 15.99
C ILE A 151 -13.34 2.95 16.22
N ALA A 152 -12.15 2.60 16.72
CA ALA A 152 -11.10 3.57 16.98
C ALA A 152 -10.64 4.29 15.70
N THR A 153 -10.51 3.56 14.59
CA THR A 153 -10.18 4.14 13.28
C THR A 153 -11.28 5.08 12.80
N PHE A 154 -12.55 4.68 12.91
CA PHE A 154 -13.67 5.54 12.49
C PHE A 154 -13.72 6.83 13.28
N LEU A 155 -13.60 6.76 14.61
CA LEU A 155 -13.71 7.94 15.51
C LEU A 155 -12.47 8.84 15.46
N ALA A 156 -11.28 8.25 15.35
CA ALA A 156 -10.01 8.97 15.43
C ALA A 156 -9.24 9.00 14.11
N PHE A 157 -9.91 8.84 12.97
CA PHE A 157 -9.29 8.78 11.63
C PHE A 157 -8.39 9.98 11.34
N LYS A 158 -8.76 11.17 11.84
CA LYS A 158 -8.00 12.42 11.68
C LYS A 158 -6.71 12.49 12.51
N THR A 159 -6.41 11.43 13.30
CA THR A 159 -5.23 11.37 14.17
C THR A 159 -4.20 10.42 13.57
N PRO A 160 -3.06 10.90 13.03
CA PRO A 160 -2.07 10.06 12.32
C PRO A 160 -1.51 8.92 13.16
N TRP A 161 -1.47 9.08 14.47
CA TRP A 161 -0.92 8.09 15.41
C TRP A 161 -1.83 6.91 15.69
N ILE A 162 -3.13 6.99 15.33
CA ILE A 162 -4.08 5.92 15.63
C ILE A 162 -3.68 4.59 14.99
N PHE A 163 -3.23 4.62 13.74
CA PHE A 163 -2.87 3.43 13.00
C PHE A 163 -1.66 2.69 13.60
N PRO A 164 -0.50 3.33 13.83
CA PRO A 164 0.63 2.68 14.50
C PRO A 164 0.29 2.17 15.91
N ILE A 165 -0.47 2.95 16.69
CA ILE A 165 -0.88 2.56 18.05
C ILE A 165 -1.74 1.29 17.99
N LEU A 166 -2.74 1.22 17.12
CA LEU A 166 -3.59 0.04 16.98
C LEU A 166 -2.79 -1.20 16.59
N ILE A 167 -1.84 -1.07 15.66
CA ILE A 167 -0.98 -2.17 15.21
C ILE A 167 -0.13 -2.69 16.38
N VAL A 168 0.52 -1.79 17.11
CA VAL A 168 1.40 -2.16 18.25
C VAL A 168 0.58 -2.77 19.38
N CYS A 169 -0.51 -2.13 19.80
CA CYS A 169 -1.37 -2.63 20.88
C CYS A 169 -1.96 -4.00 20.55
N ALA A 170 -2.42 -4.21 19.31
CA ALA A 170 -2.95 -5.48 18.87
C ALA A 170 -1.88 -6.60 18.86
N GLY A 171 -0.66 -6.26 18.41
CA GLY A 171 0.48 -7.18 18.45
C GLY A 171 0.86 -7.58 19.89
N ILE A 172 0.78 -6.66 20.83
CA ILE A 172 1.01 -6.95 22.26
C ILE A 172 -0.13 -7.80 22.82
N ALA A 173 -1.38 -7.44 22.55
CA ALA A 173 -2.56 -8.13 23.09
C ALA A 173 -2.59 -9.63 22.73
N THR A 174 -2.18 -9.99 21.52
CA THR A 174 -2.16 -11.40 21.11
C THR A 174 -0.99 -12.22 21.68
N ASN A 175 0.00 -11.59 22.29
CA ASN A 175 1.03 -12.35 23.03
C ASN A 175 0.48 -13.04 24.29
N PHE A 176 -0.65 -12.57 24.82
CA PHE A 176 -1.37 -13.24 25.92
C PHE A 176 -2.28 -14.40 25.44
N SER A 177 -2.28 -14.70 24.14
CA SER A 177 -3.03 -15.82 23.55
C SER A 177 -2.37 -17.15 23.86
N ASP A 178 -3.19 -18.18 24.16
CA ASP A 178 -2.74 -19.55 24.47
C ASP A 178 -2.24 -20.36 23.26
N LYS A 179 -2.07 -19.74 22.10
CA LYS A 179 -1.64 -20.40 20.87
C LYS A 179 -0.24 -20.99 21.03
N ARG A 180 -0.16 -22.30 21.12
CA ARG A 180 1.12 -23.04 21.25
C ARG A 180 1.78 -23.17 19.88
N ILE A 181 3.06 -22.81 19.80
CA ILE A 181 3.90 -22.98 18.62
C ILE A 181 5.05 -23.90 19.01
N PRO A 182 5.39 -24.89 18.19
CA PRO A 182 6.53 -25.75 18.47
C PRO A 182 7.82 -24.93 18.50
N GLN A 183 8.44 -24.85 19.67
CA GLN A 183 9.76 -24.24 19.80
C GLN A 183 10.81 -25.32 19.49
N LYS A 184 11.36 -25.32 18.29
CA LYS A 184 12.57 -26.10 17.96
C LYS A 184 13.48 -25.23 17.09
N GLY A 185 14.67 -24.94 17.57
CA GLY A 185 15.71 -24.38 16.74
C GLY A 185 16.88 -23.74 17.45
N ASN A 186 18.05 -23.92 16.87
CA ASN A 186 19.30 -23.29 17.29
C ASN A 186 19.29 -21.78 17.03
N PRO A 187 20.01 -20.96 17.82
CA PRO A 187 20.11 -19.51 17.61
C PRO A 187 20.71 -19.19 16.23
N PRO A 188 20.42 -18.01 15.66
CA PRO A 188 20.91 -17.61 14.35
C PRO A 188 22.44 -17.51 14.34
N LYS A 189 23.07 -18.11 13.33
CA LYS A 189 24.53 -18.21 13.24
C LYS A 189 25.25 -16.87 13.04
N GLN A 190 24.67 -15.87 12.47
CA GLN A 190 25.18 -14.49 12.37
C GLN A 190 24.09 -13.60 11.75
N VAL A 191 23.79 -12.48 12.39
CA VAL A 191 22.83 -11.49 11.89
C VAL A 191 23.61 -10.36 11.24
N LYS A 192 23.36 -10.13 9.94
CA LYS A 192 23.96 -8.98 9.21
C LYS A 192 23.13 -7.72 9.47
N TRP A 193 23.47 -6.96 10.48
CA TRP A 193 22.74 -5.77 10.92
C TRP A 193 22.76 -4.60 9.91
N GLY A 194 23.59 -4.66 8.88
CA GLY A 194 23.82 -3.53 7.95
C GLY A 194 22.53 -2.97 7.33
N ASN A 195 21.67 -3.80 6.73
CA ASN A 195 20.45 -3.32 6.09
C ASN A 195 19.45 -2.73 7.09
N LEU A 196 19.36 -3.30 8.31
CA LEU A 196 18.50 -2.76 9.36
C LEU A 196 19.06 -1.44 9.89
N LEU A 197 20.39 -1.34 10.04
CA LEU A 197 21.02 -0.09 10.45
C LEU A 197 20.77 1.01 9.41
N ILE A 198 20.96 0.71 8.12
CA ILE A 198 20.67 1.64 7.03
C ILE A 198 19.19 2.07 7.07
N PHE A 199 18.27 1.11 7.26
CA PHE A 199 16.84 1.40 7.38
C PHE A 199 16.56 2.36 8.55
N LEU A 200 17.09 2.09 9.75
CA LEU A 200 16.86 2.91 10.95
C LEU A 200 17.51 4.30 10.82
N VAL A 201 18.74 4.36 10.30
CA VAL A 201 19.46 5.62 10.07
C VAL A 201 18.70 6.48 9.06
N LEU A 202 18.28 5.92 7.95
CA LEU A 202 17.46 6.65 6.97
C LEU A 202 16.14 7.11 7.59
N PHE A 203 15.45 6.27 8.37
CA PHE A 203 14.22 6.65 9.05
C PHE A 203 14.42 7.86 9.99
N GLY A 204 15.49 7.83 10.79
CA GLY A 204 15.84 8.92 11.69
C GLY A 204 16.25 10.20 10.96
N ILE A 205 17.12 10.08 9.95
CA ILE A 205 17.60 11.22 9.17
C ILE A 205 16.45 11.88 8.40
N THR A 206 15.60 11.09 7.75
CA THR A 206 14.48 11.64 6.97
C THR A 206 13.47 12.34 7.87
N GLY A 207 13.16 11.77 9.04
CA GLY A 207 12.31 12.41 10.04
C GLY A 207 12.91 13.72 10.56
N TYR A 208 14.20 13.72 10.89
CA TYR A 208 14.92 14.92 11.35
C TYR A 208 14.96 16.02 10.27
N LEU A 209 15.29 15.68 9.03
CA LEU A 209 15.34 16.64 7.92
C LEU A 209 13.96 17.20 7.59
N SER A 210 12.91 16.36 7.59
CA SER A 210 11.53 16.77 7.35
C SER A 210 11.04 17.76 8.41
N GLU A 211 11.30 17.47 9.68
CA GLU A 211 10.95 18.34 10.81
C GLU A 211 11.72 19.66 10.78
N THR A 212 13.04 19.61 10.54
CA THR A 212 13.89 20.78 10.45
C THR A 212 13.52 21.67 9.27
N ALA A 213 13.29 21.09 8.09
CA ALA A 213 12.84 21.80 6.90
C ALA A 213 11.51 22.52 7.13
N THR A 214 10.60 21.90 7.89
CA THR A 214 9.31 22.50 8.24
C THR A 214 9.48 23.64 9.26
N LYS A 215 10.28 23.45 10.31
CA LYS A 215 10.48 24.48 11.36
C LYS A 215 11.23 25.70 10.83
N GLN A 216 12.22 25.49 9.97
CA GLN A 216 13.05 26.56 9.41
C GLN A 216 12.49 27.11 8.07
N ASN A 217 11.33 26.66 7.62
CA ASN A 217 10.66 27.08 6.39
C ASN A 217 11.59 27.02 5.14
N TRP A 218 12.31 25.90 4.97
CA TRP A 218 13.15 25.72 3.78
C TRP A 218 12.33 25.81 2.50
N GLU A 219 12.89 26.39 1.46
CA GLU A 219 12.23 26.54 0.15
C GLU A 219 11.75 25.18 -0.41
N ASN A 220 12.58 24.13 -0.28
CA ASN A 220 12.29 22.79 -0.75
C ASN A 220 11.68 21.87 0.33
N ARG A 221 11.10 22.40 1.44
CA ARG A 221 10.57 21.60 2.54
C ARG A 221 9.55 20.52 2.09
N LYS A 222 8.75 20.82 1.06
CA LYS A 222 7.79 19.85 0.52
C LYS A 222 8.43 18.58 -0.02
N VAL A 223 9.64 18.68 -0.57
CA VAL A 223 10.42 17.56 -1.10
C VAL A 223 10.87 16.64 0.05
N TYR A 224 11.40 17.21 1.12
CA TYR A 224 11.82 16.45 2.31
C TYR A 224 10.63 15.78 3.01
N ASN A 225 9.54 16.52 3.18
CA ASN A 225 8.32 16.01 3.79
C ASN A 225 7.69 14.89 2.94
N LEU A 226 7.73 15.01 1.61
CA LEU A 226 7.23 13.99 0.70
C LEU A 226 8.04 12.69 0.81
N PHE A 227 9.38 12.79 0.86
CA PHE A 227 10.23 11.61 1.01
C PHE A 227 9.98 10.93 2.36
N GLU A 228 9.95 11.69 3.46
CA GLU A 228 9.67 11.17 4.81
C GLU A 228 8.31 10.47 4.85
N ASN A 229 7.24 11.09 4.35
CA ASN A 229 5.92 10.50 4.34
C ASN A 229 5.89 9.16 3.59
N ASN A 230 6.47 9.10 2.39
CA ASN A 230 6.51 7.85 1.61
C ASN A 230 7.40 6.79 2.27
N TYR A 231 8.54 7.19 2.83
CA TYR A 231 9.41 6.28 3.57
C TYR A 231 8.70 5.69 4.79
N ARG A 232 7.97 6.51 5.53
CA ARG A 232 7.15 6.11 6.67
C ARG A 232 6.00 5.18 6.26
N PHE A 233 5.31 5.44 5.15
CA PHE A 233 4.30 4.53 4.61
C PHE A 233 4.89 3.17 4.23
N GLY A 234 6.00 3.15 3.52
CA GLY A 234 6.70 1.91 3.16
C GLY A 234 7.22 1.13 4.38
N SER A 235 7.49 1.83 5.50
CA SER A 235 8.03 1.27 6.73
C SER A 235 6.96 0.74 7.70
N LEU A 236 5.76 1.30 7.69
CA LEU A 236 4.75 1.07 8.74
C LEU A 236 3.45 0.43 8.22
N VAL A 237 3.28 0.29 6.90
CA VAL A 237 2.07 -0.33 6.34
C VAL A 237 2.20 -1.84 6.36
N PHE A 238 1.42 -2.50 7.22
CA PHE A 238 1.22 -3.93 7.23
C PHE A 238 -0.07 -4.28 6.46
N GLY A 239 -0.15 -5.47 5.85
CA GLY A 239 -1.34 -5.92 5.13
C GLY A 239 -1.44 -5.46 3.67
N GLY A 240 -0.40 -4.80 3.15
CA GLY A 240 -0.31 -4.45 1.73
C GLY A 240 -0.98 -3.14 1.34
N GLY A 241 -1.22 -2.94 0.03
CA GLY A 241 -1.70 -1.69 -0.54
C GLY A 241 -3.10 -1.25 -0.08
N ASP A 242 -3.89 -2.17 0.46
CA ASP A 242 -5.26 -1.87 0.89
C ASP A 242 -5.32 -1.01 2.16
N VAL A 243 -4.30 -1.11 3.01
CA VAL A 243 -4.14 -0.25 4.20
C VAL A 243 -3.41 1.05 3.85
N LEU A 244 -2.55 1.02 2.85
CA LEU A 244 -1.80 2.18 2.39
C LEU A 244 -2.73 3.33 1.96
N ILE A 245 -3.77 3.03 1.18
CA ILE A 245 -4.67 4.04 0.63
C ILE A 245 -5.38 4.86 1.71
N PRO A 246 -6.02 4.28 2.74
CA PRO A 246 -6.58 5.03 3.86
C PRO A 246 -5.57 5.90 4.61
N LEU A 247 -4.35 5.38 4.82
CA LEU A 247 -3.28 6.14 5.49
C LEU A 247 -2.82 7.35 4.67
N MET A 248 -2.68 7.19 3.36
CA MET A 248 -2.36 8.29 2.46
C MET A 248 -3.51 9.29 2.35
N TYR A 249 -4.77 8.83 2.37
CA TYR A 249 -5.95 9.69 2.39
C TYR A 249 -5.96 10.58 3.64
N GLU A 250 -5.73 10.00 4.82
CA GLU A 250 -5.58 10.78 6.05
C GLU A 250 -4.50 11.86 5.90
N GLN A 251 -3.32 11.46 5.46
CA GLN A 251 -2.16 12.34 5.39
C GLN A 251 -2.30 13.47 4.38
N TYR A 252 -2.82 13.19 3.17
CA TYR A 252 -2.80 14.13 2.05
C TYR A 252 -4.14 14.83 1.80
N VAL A 253 -5.26 14.26 2.28
CA VAL A 253 -6.60 14.82 2.07
C VAL A 253 -7.20 15.35 3.38
N THR A 254 -7.30 14.48 4.41
CA THR A 254 -8.03 14.82 5.62
C THR A 254 -7.23 15.75 6.56
N ARG A 255 -5.97 15.43 6.80
CA ARG A 255 -5.10 16.21 7.70
C ARG A 255 -4.89 17.66 7.28
N PRO A 256 -4.70 17.99 5.99
CA PRO A 256 -4.60 19.37 5.53
C PRO A 256 -5.84 20.23 5.85
N GLN A 257 -7.01 19.61 5.95
CA GLN A 257 -8.29 20.26 6.27
C GLN A 257 -8.56 20.37 7.76
N SER A 258 -7.64 19.92 8.62
CA SER A 258 -7.80 20.00 10.07
C SER A 258 -7.76 21.45 10.57
N LYS A 259 -8.62 21.79 11.54
CA LYS A 259 -8.70 23.15 12.14
C LYS A 259 -7.32 23.68 12.52
N ARG A 260 -6.50 22.85 13.18
CA ARG A 260 -5.14 23.23 13.62
C ARG A 260 -4.21 23.66 12.46
N ILE A 261 -4.34 23.06 11.27
CA ILE A 261 -3.52 23.41 10.11
C ILE A 261 -4.07 24.66 9.42
N LEU A 262 -5.39 24.77 9.28
CA LEU A 262 -6.05 25.91 8.68
C LEU A 262 -5.84 27.20 9.51
N GLU A 263 -6.04 27.15 10.81
CA GLU A 263 -5.86 28.28 11.74
C GLU A 263 -4.40 28.77 11.76
N ASN A 264 -3.43 27.84 11.74
CA ASN A 264 -2.01 28.20 11.71
C ASN A 264 -1.47 28.51 10.31
N ARG A 265 -2.30 28.52 9.27
CA ARG A 265 -1.92 28.72 7.85
C ARG A 265 -0.68 27.91 7.42
N ARG A 266 -0.55 26.69 7.91
CA ARG A 266 0.60 25.85 7.60
C ARG A 266 0.50 25.33 6.18
N ASP A 267 1.52 25.60 5.37
CA ASP A 267 1.66 25.01 4.04
C ASP A 267 2.14 23.56 4.17
N VAL A 268 1.20 22.64 4.08
CA VAL A 268 1.42 21.18 4.17
C VAL A 268 1.20 20.51 2.82
N LEU A 269 1.70 19.28 2.70
CA LEU A 269 1.43 18.45 1.53
C LEU A 269 -0.06 18.15 1.45
N LYS A 270 -0.68 18.50 0.34
CA LYS A 270 -2.11 18.27 0.09
C LYS A 270 -2.35 17.72 -1.31
N ILE A 271 -3.36 16.91 -1.43
CA ILE A 271 -3.93 16.44 -2.70
C ILE A 271 -5.42 16.68 -2.60
N ASP A 272 -6.00 17.11 -3.68
CA ASP A 272 -7.44 17.22 -3.79
C ASP A 272 -8.10 15.85 -3.61
N ARG A 273 -9.26 15.83 -2.93
CA ARG A 273 -9.99 14.62 -2.57
C ARG A 273 -10.34 13.77 -3.79
N GLU A 274 -10.93 14.41 -4.80
CA GLU A 274 -11.38 13.73 -6.01
C GLU A 274 -10.19 13.15 -6.78
N ALA A 275 -9.11 13.91 -6.91
CA ALA A 275 -7.88 13.46 -7.55
C ALA A 275 -7.27 12.27 -6.81
N PHE A 276 -7.23 12.31 -5.47
CA PHE A 276 -6.70 11.21 -4.69
C PHE A 276 -7.52 9.92 -4.85
N LEU A 277 -8.85 10.01 -4.74
CA LEU A 277 -9.75 8.86 -4.88
C LEU A 277 -9.70 8.30 -6.31
N THR A 278 -9.61 9.16 -7.33
CA THR A 278 -9.40 8.74 -8.71
C THR A 278 -8.11 7.95 -8.88
N GLY A 279 -6.98 8.47 -8.40
CA GLY A 279 -5.70 7.75 -8.44
C GLY A 279 -5.74 6.42 -7.68
N SER A 280 -6.41 6.39 -6.52
CA SER A 280 -6.57 5.18 -5.71
C SER A 280 -7.46 4.11 -6.36
N GLY A 281 -8.41 4.51 -7.17
CA GLY A 281 -9.23 3.61 -7.98
C GLY A 281 -8.45 3.06 -9.17
N ILE A 282 -7.80 3.95 -9.93
CA ILE A 282 -7.08 3.59 -11.16
C ILE A 282 -5.89 2.67 -10.89
N VAL A 283 -5.15 2.84 -9.77
CA VAL A 283 -4.03 1.95 -9.42
C VAL A 283 -4.44 0.47 -9.31
N ARG A 284 -5.73 0.18 -9.10
CA ARG A 284 -6.28 -1.17 -9.06
C ARG A 284 -6.43 -1.81 -10.45
N ALA A 285 -6.54 -0.98 -11.48
CA ALA A 285 -6.61 -1.42 -12.87
C ALA A 285 -5.24 -1.61 -13.51
N ILE A 286 -4.19 -1.08 -12.91
CA ILE A 286 -2.84 -1.13 -13.44
C ILE A 286 -2.18 -2.44 -13.01
N PRO A 287 -1.46 -3.14 -13.92
CA PRO A 287 -0.65 -4.30 -13.53
C PRO A 287 0.51 -3.85 -12.65
N GLY A 288 0.83 -4.65 -11.63
CA GLY A 288 1.92 -4.36 -10.71
C GLY A 288 1.47 -3.97 -9.30
N PRO A 289 2.39 -3.49 -8.46
CA PRO A 289 2.12 -3.27 -7.04
C PRO A 289 1.30 -1.99 -6.79
N VAL A 290 0.27 -2.08 -5.94
CA VAL A 290 -0.56 -0.92 -5.53
C VAL A 290 0.27 0.21 -4.89
N PHE A 291 1.41 -0.11 -4.31
CA PHE A 291 2.35 0.89 -3.77
C PHE A 291 2.87 1.87 -4.83
N SER A 292 2.70 1.57 -6.12
CA SER A 292 2.99 2.52 -7.21
C SER A 292 2.15 3.80 -7.14
N ILE A 293 1.08 3.83 -6.33
CA ILE A 293 0.34 5.06 -6.00
C ILE A 293 1.27 6.14 -5.43
N GLY A 294 2.40 5.78 -4.82
CA GLY A 294 3.43 6.71 -4.38
C GLY A 294 3.97 7.61 -5.49
N ALA A 295 4.07 7.09 -6.73
CA ALA A 295 4.45 7.89 -7.89
C ALA A 295 3.40 8.97 -8.20
N PHE A 296 2.13 8.58 -8.20
CA PHE A 296 1.01 9.49 -8.44
C PHE A 296 0.91 10.56 -7.36
N THR A 297 0.87 10.16 -6.10
CA THR A 297 0.75 11.11 -4.98
C THR A 297 1.95 12.05 -4.91
N GLY A 298 3.16 11.55 -5.19
CA GLY A 298 4.37 12.39 -5.26
C GLY A 298 4.28 13.45 -6.34
N GLY A 299 3.83 13.08 -7.55
CA GLY A 299 3.61 14.01 -8.64
C GLY A 299 2.51 15.04 -8.33
N MET A 300 1.38 14.59 -7.78
CA MET A 300 0.25 15.48 -7.44
C MET A 300 0.61 16.49 -6.34
N VAL A 301 1.38 16.11 -5.34
CA VAL A 301 1.82 16.99 -4.25
C VAL A 301 2.70 18.15 -4.74
N LEU A 302 3.56 17.90 -5.73
CA LEU A 302 4.51 18.89 -6.23
C LEU A 302 4.09 19.52 -7.56
N LYS A 303 2.88 19.21 -8.11
CA LYS A 303 2.40 19.70 -9.41
C LYS A 303 2.40 21.23 -9.54
N GLU A 304 2.08 21.95 -8.45
CA GLU A 304 2.03 23.41 -8.43
C GLU A 304 3.41 24.07 -8.48
N MET A 305 4.49 23.32 -8.22
CA MET A 305 5.86 23.81 -8.23
C MET A 305 6.55 23.69 -9.59
N GLY A 306 5.81 23.31 -10.63
CA GLY A 306 6.28 23.15 -12.00
C GLY A 306 6.59 21.70 -12.38
N THR A 307 6.70 21.47 -13.70
CA THR A 307 6.83 20.13 -14.30
C THR A 307 8.06 19.36 -13.78
N GLU A 308 9.20 20.04 -13.62
CA GLU A 308 10.42 19.41 -13.11
C GLU A 308 10.23 18.89 -11.67
N LYS A 309 9.61 19.70 -10.82
CA LYS A 309 9.30 19.29 -9.45
C LYS A 309 8.23 18.20 -9.40
N GLN A 310 7.28 18.19 -10.33
CA GLN A 310 6.30 17.11 -10.47
C GLN A 310 6.98 15.78 -10.83
N VAL A 311 7.92 15.77 -11.80
CA VAL A 311 8.75 14.58 -12.11
C VAL A 311 9.55 14.12 -10.90
N LEU A 312 10.23 15.07 -10.24
CA LEU A 312 10.97 14.79 -9.01
C LEU A 312 10.06 14.17 -7.93
N GLY A 313 8.84 14.69 -7.77
CA GLY A 313 7.84 14.16 -6.85
C GLY A 313 7.47 12.70 -7.16
N CYS A 314 7.25 12.37 -8.43
CA CYS A 314 7.00 10.99 -8.85
C CYS A 314 8.17 10.06 -8.46
N MET A 315 9.40 10.47 -8.73
CA MET A 315 10.59 9.67 -8.39
C MET A 315 10.75 9.49 -6.88
N ILE A 316 10.60 10.56 -6.12
CA ILE A 316 10.66 10.55 -4.65
C ILE A 316 9.58 9.64 -4.07
N GLY A 317 8.36 9.73 -4.61
CA GLY A 317 7.25 8.88 -4.19
C GLY A 317 7.54 7.40 -4.37
N VAL A 318 8.12 7.00 -5.51
CA VAL A 318 8.52 5.62 -5.79
C VAL A 318 9.66 5.17 -4.87
N ILE A 319 10.75 5.93 -4.83
CA ILE A 319 11.93 5.55 -4.05
C ILE A 319 11.57 5.49 -2.56
N GLY A 320 10.90 6.53 -2.05
CA GLY A 320 10.53 6.60 -0.64
C GLY A 320 9.68 5.43 -0.17
N ILE A 321 8.72 4.98 -0.98
CA ILE A 321 7.77 3.94 -0.56
C ILE A 321 8.31 2.51 -0.71
N PHE A 322 9.16 2.25 -1.72
CA PHE A 322 9.69 0.90 -1.95
C PHE A 322 11.02 0.62 -1.25
N LEU A 323 11.84 1.64 -0.99
CA LEU A 323 13.16 1.49 -0.37
C LEU A 323 13.11 0.82 1.02
N PRO A 324 12.26 1.25 1.98
CA PRO A 324 12.20 0.61 3.28
C PRO A 324 11.77 -0.85 3.19
N SER A 325 10.82 -1.16 2.32
CA SER A 325 10.34 -2.51 2.07
C SER A 325 11.47 -3.43 1.57
N ALA A 326 12.31 -2.94 0.66
CA ALA A 326 13.47 -3.67 0.14
C ALA A 326 14.53 -3.91 1.21
N LEU A 327 14.86 -2.87 1.99
CA LEU A 327 15.86 -2.98 3.07
C LEU A 327 15.43 -3.99 4.14
N LEU A 328 14.16 -3.94 4.54
CA LEU A 328 13.61 -4.83 5.55
C LEU A 328 13.59 -6.30 5.08
N VAL A 329 13.13 -6.56 3.85
CA VAL A 329 13.07 -7.93 3.36
C VAL A 329 14.47 -8.53 3.20
N LEU A 330 15.44 -7.78 2.71
CA LEU A 330 16.82 -8.25 2.55
C LEU A 330 17.56 -8.41 3.89
N PHE A 331 17.14 -7.66 4.92
CA PHE A 331 17.67 -7.84 6.27
C PHE A 331 17.09 -9.07 6.96
N PHE A 332 15.75 -9.19 6.99
CA PHE A 332 15.09 -10.23 7.77
C PHE A 332 15.13 -11.61 7.11
N PHE A 333 15.27 -11.68 5.79
CA PHE A 333 15.25 -12.96 5.08
C PHE A 333 16.34 -13.96 5.54
N PRO A 334 17.62 -13.57 5.69
CA PRO A 334 18.66 -14.49 6.19
C PRO A 334 18.40 -15.01 7.61
N VAL A 335 17.64 -14.28 8.42
CA VAL A 335 17.33 -14.63 9.81
C VAL A 335 15.93 -15.24 9.98
N TRP A 336 15.14 -15.26 8.90
CA TRP A 336 13.74 -15.71 8.90
C TRP A 336 13.53 -17.10 9.50
N HIS A 337 14.33 -18.10 9.09
CA HIS A 337 14.22 -19.45 9.58
C HIS A 337 14.37 -19.56 11.11
N ASN A 338 15.02 -18.60 11.73
CA ASN A 338 15.15 -18.51 13.17
C ASN A 338 14.01 -17.69 13.80
N LEU A 339 13.60 -16.60 13.16
CA LEU A 339 12.52 -15.73 13.65
C LEU A 339 11.16 -16.44 13.72
N LYS A 340 10.84 -17.29 12.74
CA LYS A 340 9.58 -18.07 12.74
C LYS A 340 9.44 -19.05 13.90
N LYS A 341 10.52 -19.31 14.66
CA LYS A 341 10.54 -20.18 15.84
C LYS A 341 10.17 -19.47 17.13
N TYR A 342 10.16 -18.13 17.16
CA TYR A 342 9.79 -17.37 18.35
C TYR A 342 8.27 -17.18 18.42
N ALA A 343 7.66 -17.79 19.45
CA ALA A 343 6.22 -17.73 19.69
C ALA A 343 5.71 -16.29 19.80
N VAL A 344 6.47 -15.40 20.43
CA VAL A 344 6.14 -13.98 20.61
C VAL A 344 5.93 -13.29 19.26
N ILE A 345 6.84 -13.48 18.31
CA ILE A 345 6.76 -12.88 16.98
C ILE A 345 5.53 -13.38 16.24
N PHE A 346 5.32 -14.69 16.24
CA PHE A 346 4.19 -15.31 15.55
C PHE A 346 2.83 -14.90 16.13
N ARG A 347 2.73 -14.80 17.45
CA ARG A 347 1.52 -14.33 18.14
C ARG A 347 1.23 -12.86 17.85
N SER A 348 2.25 -12.00 17.93
CA SER A 348 2.09 -10.56 17.60
C SER A 348 1.53 -10.34 16.20
N LEU A 349 1.94 -11.16 15.23
CA LEU A 349 1.48 -11.05 13.84
C LEU A 349 -0.02 -11.36 13.68
N GLU A 350 -0.57 -12.22 14.53
CA GLU A 350 -2.01 -12.49 14.54
C GLU A 350 -2.80 -11.23 14.89
N GLY A 351 -2.38 -10.51 15.94
CA GLY A 351 -2.99 -9.25 16.35
C GLY A 351 -2.80 -8.14 15.32
N ILE A 352 -1.59 -8.02 14.77
CA ILE A 352 -1.30 -7.05 13.72
C ILE A 352 -2.22 -7.26 12.51
N ARG A 353 -2.40 -8.49 12.03
CA ARG A 353 -3.31 -8.79 10.92
C ARG A 353 -4.75 -8.48 11.25
N ALA A 354 -5.20 -8.78 12.46
CA ALA A 354 -6.55 -8.46 12.92
C ALA A 354 -6.77 -6.95 12.99
N SER A 355 -5.83 -6.19 13.54
CA SER A 355 -5.94 -4.72 13.60
C SER A 355 -5.98 -4.09 12.21
N VAL A 356 -5.21 -4.60 11.25
CA VAL A 356 -5.24 -4.18 9.85
C VAL A 356 -6.64 -4.34 9.24
N VAL A 357 -7.33 -5.46 9.50
CA VAL A 357 -8.72 -5.65 9.06
C VAL A 357 -9.65 -4.63 9.68
N GLY A 358 -9.50 -4.36 10.99
CA GLY A 358 -10.27 -3.34 11.67
C GLY A 358 -10.02 -1.93 11.13
N ILE A 359 -8.75 -1.59 10.86
CA ILE A 359 -8.36 -0.32 10.24
C ILE A 359 -9.05 -0.17 8.87
N MET A 360 -9.02 -1.19 8.03
CA MET A 360 -9.67 -1.16 6.72
C MET A 360 -11.19 -0.98 6.85
N ALA A 361 -11.84 -1.71 7.75
CA ALA A 361 -13.27 -1.60 7.99
C ALA A 361 -13.66 -0.20 8.51
N GLY A 362 -12.94 0.32 9.52
CA GLY A 362 -13.13 1.67 10.03
C GLY A 362 -12.89 2.76 8.98
N SER A 363 -11.90 2.54 8.11
CA SER A 363 -11.63 3.45 6.98
C SER A 363 -12.75 3.46 5.96
N VAL A 364 -13.34 2.31 5.63
CA VAL A 364 -14.52 2.24 4.74
C VAL A 364 -15.67 3.03 5.34
N LEU A 365 -15.98 2.82 6.62
CA LEU A 365 -17.02 3.57 7.33
C LEU A 365 -16.76 5.08 7.31
N TYR A 366 -15.49 5.48 7.56
CA TYR A 366 -15.10 6.87 7.51
C TYR A 366 -15.27 7.48 6.11
N LEU A 367 -14.78 6.80 5.07
CA LEU A 367 -14.88 7.25 3.68
C LEU A 367 -16.32 7.32 3.19
N LEU A 368 -17.18 6.38 3.59
CA LEU A 368 -18.62 6.44 3.31
C LEU A 368 -19.26 7.66 3.99
N ASN A 369 -18.93 7.88 5.26
CA ASN A 369 -19.43 9.03 6.02
C ASN A 369 -18.92 10.36 5.46
N ASP A 370 -17.67 10.43 5.04
CA ASP A 370 -17.04 11.64 4.53
C ASP A 370 -17.43 11.96 3.08
N HIS A 371 -17.68 10.94 2.24
CA HIS A 371 -17.95 11.09 0.82
C HIS A 371 -19.46 11.05 0.47
N ILE A 372 -20.21 10.14 1.05
CA ILE A 372 -21.57 9.83 0.61
C ILE A 372 -22.62 10.49 1.51
N LEU A 373 -22.43 10.46 2.83
CA LEU A 373 -23.45 10.96 3.77
C LEU A 373 -23.64 12.49 3.78
N PRO A 374 -22.66 13.36 3.51
CA PRO A 374 -22.91 14.79 3.43
C PRO A 374 -23.92 15.18 2.35
N GLU A 375 -24.05 14.36 1.30
CA GLU A 375 -25.02 14.58 0.21
C GLU A 375 -26.47 14.17 0.59
N LEU A 376 -26.66 13.46 1.73
CA LEU A 376 -27.99 13.05 2.23
C LEU A 376 -28.92 14.26 2.55
N GLY A 377 -28.36 15.44 2.80
CA GLY A 377 -29.12 16.67 3.03
C GLY A 377 -29.53 17.43 1.77
N SER A 378 -28.97 17.10 0.63
CA SER A 378 -29.32 17.63 -0.67
C SER A 378 -30.20 16.59 -1.40
N GLN A 379 -31.33 16.99 -1.97
CA GLN A 379 -32.28 16.12 -2.68
C GLN A 379 -31.69 15.45 -3.95
N HIS A 380 -30.47 14.91 -3.91
CA HIS A 380 -29.81 14.35 -5.08
C HIS A 380 -29.86 12.82 -5.08
N TRP A 381 -30.39 12.28 -6.15
CA TRP A 381 -30.37 10.84 -6.51
C TRP A 381 -28.93 10.29 -6.64
N SER A 382 -27.91 11.16 -6.61
CA SER A 382 -26.48 10.84 -6.68
C SER A 382 -26.04 9.80 -5.64
N ILE A 383 -26.54 9.89 -4.40
CA ILE A 383 -26.20 9.00 -3.29
C ILE A 383 -26.54 7.53 -3.58
N PHE A 384 -27.72 7.30 -4.19
CA PHE A 384 -28.12 5.94 -4.54
C PHE A 384 -27.22 5.33 -5.60
N TRP A 385 -26.74 6.14 -6.56
CA TRP A 385 -25.76 5.69 -7.54
C TRP A 385 -24.43 5.36 -6.89
N ASP A 386 -23.91 6.20 -6.00
CA ASP A 386 -22.63 6.00 -5.34
C ASP A 386 -22.65 4.77 -4.42
N LEU A 387 -23.70 4.60 -3.61
CA LEU A 387 -23.88 3.38 -2.81
C LEU A 387 -24.07 2.15 -3.70
N GLY A 388 -24.82 2.29 -4.80
CA GLY A 388 -25.00 1.24 -5.79
C GLY A 388 -23.67 0.78 -6.38
N ILE A 389 -22.77 1.71 -6.75
CA ILE A 389 -21.44 1.40 -7.27
C ILE A 389 -20.56 0.73 -6.21
N VAL A 390 -20.57 1.20 -4.95
CA VAL A 390 -19.84 0.53 -3.86
C VAL A 390 -20.28 -0.92 -3.72
N ILE A 391 -21.59 -1.17 -3.64
CA ILE A 391 -22.17 -2.50 -3.48
C ILE A 391 -21.90 -3.35 -4.72
N ALA A 392 -22.13 -2.83 -5.92
CA ALA A 392 -21.87 -3.54 -7.17
C ALA A 392 -20.40 -3.95 -7.29
N THR A 393 -19.46 -3.05 -6.99
CA THR A 393 -18.03 -3.34 -6.98
C THR A 393 -17.70 -4.46 -6.02
N LEU A 394 -18.25 -4.41 -4.79
CA LEU A 394 -18.04 -5.44 -3.78
C LEU A 394 -18.61 -6.80 -4.24
N MET A 395 -19.80 -6.82 -4.82
CA MET A 395 -20.43 -8.05 -5.32
C MET A 395 -19.66 -8.64 -6.49
N VAL A 396 -19.27 -7.83 -7.47
CA VAL A 396 -18.52 -8.29 -8.66
C VAL A 396 -17.17 -8.89 -8.25
N LEU A 397 -16.46 -8.23 -7.33
CA LEU A 397 -15.20 -8.73 -6.80
C LEU A 397 -15.38 -10.04 -6.00
N ARG A 398 -16.51 -10.17 -5.26
CA ARG A 398 -16.82 -11.39 -4.50
C ARG A 398 -17.10 -12.59 -5.41
N LEU A 399 -17.67 -12.36 -6.58
CA LEU A 399 -17.90 -13.41 -7.60
C LEU A 399 -16.60 -13.91 -8.22
N ASN A 400 -15.51 -13.14 -8.09
CA ASN A 400 -14.14 -13.47 -8.58
C ASN A 400 -14.09 -13.87 -10.07
N ARG A 401 -15.03 -13.38 -10.88
CA ARG A 401 -15.13 -13.68 -12.32
C ARG A 401 -14.63 -12.53 -13.21
N VAL A 402 -14.66 -11.30 -12.69
CA VAL A 402 -14.31 -10.10 -13.43
C VAL A 402 -13.00 -9.54 -12.87
N PRO A 403 -11.93 -9.46 -13.67
CA PRO A 403 -10.68 -8.80 -13.26
C PRO A 403 -10.88 -7.32 -12.96
N ALA A 404 -10.13 -6.80 -11.99
CA ALA A 404 -10.22 -5.40 -11.55
C ALA A 404 -10.18 -4.34 -12.68
N PRO A 405 -9.35 -4.47 -13.73
CA PRO A 405 -9.33 -3.52 -14.83
C PRO A 405 -10.68 -3.31 -15.51
N PHE A 406 -11.45 -4.38 -15.70
CA PHE A 406 -12.78 -4.28 -16.35
C PHE A 406 -13.80 -3.54 -15.47
N ILE A 407 -13.68 -3.66 -14.15
CA ILE A 407 -14.53 -2.91 -13.21
C ILE A 407 -14.22 -1.41 -13.34
N VAL A 408 -12.93 -1.06 -13.38
CA VAL A 408 -12.48 0.34 -13.53
C VAL A 408 -12.94 0.91 -14.87
N ILE A 409 -12.74 0.17 -15.97
CA ILE A 409 -13.21 0.60 -17.31
C ILE A 409 -14.73 0.77 -17.32
N GLY A 410 -15.48 -0.15 -16.71
CA GLY A 410 -16.93 -0.02 -16.58
C GLY A 410 -17.37 1.24 -15.85
N CYS A 411 -16.69 1.60 -14.73
CA CYS A 411 -16.97 2.82 -13.99
C CYS A 411 -16.59 4.10 -14.79
N LEU A 412 -15.51 4.06 -15.56
CA LEU A 412 -15.13 5.17 -16.46
C LEU A 412 -16.17 5.37 -17.58
N LEU A 413 -16.63 4.28 -18.20
CA LEU A 413 -17.67 4.34 -19.24
C LEU A 413 -19.00 4.87 -18.68
N LEU A 414 -19.40 4.42 -17.49
CA LEU A 414 -20.57 4.94 -16.82
C LEU A 414 -20.45 6.44 -16.52
N GLY A 415 -19.27 6.90 -16.07
CA GLY A 415 -19.00 8.32 -15.83
C GLY A 415 -18.99 9.17 -17.12
N ALA A 416 -18.63 8.59 -18.26
CA ALA A 416 -18.65 9.26 -19.55
C ALA A 416 -20.09 9.45 -20.10
N ILE A 417 -21.04 8.65 -19.65
CA ILE A 417 -22.44 8.66 -20.10
C ILE A 417 -23.34 9.46 -19.14
N ALA A 418 -22.97 9.58 -17.88
CA ALA A 418 -23.71 10.27 -16.83
C ALA A 418 -23.48 11.77 -16.81
#